data_aaa92ea7ea8a980e7259fbbf967becd2
#
_entry.id   aaa92ea7ea8a980e7259fbbf967becd2
#
_cell.length_a   1.000
_cell.length_b   1.000
_cell.length_c   1.000
_cell.angle_alpha   90.00
_cell.angle_beta   90.00
_cell.angle_gamma   90.00
#
_symmetry.space_group_name_H-M   'P 1'
#
loop_
_entity.id
_entity.type
_entity.pdbx_description
1 polymer ?
#
loop_
_entity_poly.entity_id
_entity_poly.type
_entity_poly.pdbx_seq_one_letter_code
_entity_poly.pdbx_strand_id
1 'polypeptide(L)'
;SPSSAASDVYKRQEKESNKVLIPVDFSNYSMKACEFGFNFAQNMGAEVVLLHVYFTPIYTTSLPYGDVFNYQLTDDENVKNILQKVHADLNTLSDKVKAKVTSGEFPNVKYNCVLREGIPEEEILRYSKEYRSRIVIMGTRGKNQKDIDLIGSVTAEVIERSRVPVLAIPENTPFKQLAEAKRIAFITNFDQRDLIAFDSLIAALKPFHFSVSLIHLSDVKDTWNEIKLGGIKEYFQKQYPDLEIHYDVVMNDDFLNSLDNYIKTNHIDIITLTTYKRNIFSRLFNPGIARKTVSYTHL
;
A
#
# COMPACT_ATOMS: atom_id res chain seq x y z
N SER A 1 33.39 -3.32 -21.33
CA SER A 1 33.14 -2.32 -20.28
C SER A 1 32.04 -2.81 -19.35
N PRO A 2 32.18 -2.71 -18.02
CA PRO A 2 31.20 -3.29 -17.06
C PRO A 2 29.82 -2.60 -17.04
N SER A 3 29.65 -1.50 -17.77
CA SER A 3 28.42 -0.68 -17.70
C SER A 3 27.24 -1.22 -18.53
N SER A 4 27.48 -2.05 -19.55
CA SER A 4 26.39 -2.54 -20.41
C SER A 4 25.62 -3.70 -19.76
N ALA A 5 26.31 -4.61 -19.09
CA ALA A 5 25.69 -5.75 -18.43
C ALA A 5 24.81 -5.34 -17.24
N ALA A 6 25.23 -4.35 -16.45
CA ALA A 6 24.41 -3.81 -15.36
C ALA A 6 23.17 -3.07 -15.89
N SER A 7 23.32 -2.29 -16.97
CA SER A 7 22.20 -1.62 -17.66
C SER A 7 21.23 -2.62 -18.29
N ASP A 8 21.71 -3.74 -18.84
CA ASP A 8 20.87 -4.76 -19.44
C ASP A 8 20.14 -5.63 -18.39
N VAL A 9 20.77 -5.85 -17.23
CA VAL A 9 20.12 -6.48 -16.07
C VAL A 9 19.04 -5.57 -15.49
N TYR A 10 19.31 -4.27 -15.39
CA TYR A 10 18.32 -3.27 -14.93
C TYR A 10 17.12 -3.16 -15.92
N LYS A 11 17.41 -3.08 -17.22
CA LYS A 11 16.39 -3.06 -18.28
C LYS A 11 15.59 -4.36 -18.38
N ARG A 12 16.20 -5.51 -18.06
CA ARG A 12 15.51 -6.81 -17.98
C ARG A 12 14.61 -6.89 -16.74
N GLN A 13 15.03 -6.31 -15.61
CA GLN A 13 14.21 -6.21 -14.41
C GLN A 13 13.01 -5.27 -14.59
N GLU A 14 13.15 -4.15 -15.32
CA GLU A 14 12.03 -3.25 -15.64
C GLU A 14 10.96 -3.90 -16.54
N LYS A 15 11.32 -4.88 -17.36
CA LYS A 15 10.39 -5.54 -18.28
C LYS A 15 9.53 -6.65 -17.63
N GLU A 16 9.90 -7.12 -16.41
CA GLU A 16 9.31 -8.31 -15.79
C GLU A 16 8.26 -8.04 -14.69
N SER A 17 8.03 -6.80 -14.28
CA SER A 17 7.18 -6.52 -13.11
C SER A 17 6.35 -5.25 -13.26
N ASN A 18 5.48 -5.22 -14.26
CA ASN A 18 4.59 -4.07 -14.47
C ASN A 18 3.14 -4.40 -14.05
N LYS A 19 2.96 -4.87 -12.81
CA LYS A 19 1.66 -5.26 -12.26
C LYS A 19 1.33 -4.47 -11.01
N VAL A 20 0.12 -3.94 -10.97
CA VAL A 20 -0.50 -3.34 -9.78
C VAL A 20 -1.40 -4.39 -9.16
N LEU A 21 -1.12 -4.79 -7.93
CA LEU A 21 -1.94 -5.74 -7.19
C LEU A 21 -2.96 -4.98 -6.34
N ILE A 22 -4.22 -5.33 -6.49
CA ILE A 22 -5.33 -4.74 -5.73
C ILE A 22 -6.09 -5.86 -5.02
N PRO A 23 -5.85 -6.07 -3.72
CA PRO A 23 -6.68 -6.96 -2.91
C PRO A 23 -8.11 -6.40 -2.81
N VAL A 24 -9.10 -7.26 -3.00
CA VAL A 24 -10.52 -6.89 -2.99
C VAL A 24 -11.32 -7.79 -2.06
N ASP A 25 -12.18 -7.17 -1.25
CA ASP A 25 -13.10 -7.84 -0.33
C ASP A 25 -14.56 -7.43 -0.61
N PHE A 26 -14.80 -6.82 -1.77
CA PHE A 26 -16.10 -6.30 -2.22
C PHE A 26 -16.66 -5.15 -1.38
N SER A 27 -15.86 -4.53 -0.52
CA SER A 27 -16.22 -3.32 0.23
C SER A 27 -16.09 -2.06 -0.63
N ASN A 28 -16.67 -0.95 -0.15
CA ASN A 28 -16.47 0.36 -0.79
C ASN A 28 -14.99 0.79 -0.74
N TYR A 29 -14.27 0.43 0.32
CA TYR A 29 -12.84 0.68 0.47
C TYR A 29 -12.03 -0.01 -0.64
N SER A 30 -12.32 -1.28 -0.92
CA SER A 30 -11.63 -1.99 -2.01
C SER A 30 -12.02 -1.46 -3.39
N MET A 31 -13.27 -0.98 -3.57
CA MET A 31 -13.68 -0.32 -4.81
C MET A 31 -12.99 1.04 -5.01
N LYS A 32 -12.75 1.79 -3.93
CA LYS A 32 -11.96 3.03 -3.99
C LYS A 32 -10.50 2.73 -4.34
N ALA A 33 -9.94 1.66 -3.78
CA ALA A 33 -8.60 1.17 -4.15
C ALA A 33 -8.53 0.76 -5.64
N CYS A 34 -9.60 0.15 -6.20
CA CYS A 34 -9.68 -0.13 -7.63
C CYS A 34 -9.64 1.15 -8.47
N GLU A 35 -10.40 2.19 -8.12
CA GLU A 35 -10.38 3.48 -8.82
C GLU A 35 -8.95 4.05 -8.89
N PHE A 36 -8.25 4.07 -7.76
CA PHE A 36 -6.86 4.50 -7.69
C PHE A 36 -5.92 3.61 -8.49
N GLY A 37 -6.05 2.30 -8.34
CA GLY A 37 -5.17 1.32 -8.95
C GLY A 37 -5.26 1.31 -10.48
N PHE A 38 -6.45 1.47 -11.04
CA PHE A 38 -6.62 1.58 -12.49
C PHE A 38 -5.98 2.85 -13.06
N ASN A 39 -6.19 4.00 -12.40
CA ASN A 39 -5.55 5.25 -12.79
C ASN A 39 -4.03 5.20 -12.64
N PHE A 40 -3.53 4.59 -11.56
CA PHE A 40 -2.10 4.38 -11.37
C PHE A 40 -1.52 3.49 -12.48
N ALA A 41 -2.17 2.37 -12.77
CA ALA A 41 -1.74 1.43 -13.80
C ALA A 41 -1.70 2.09 -15.19
N GLN A 42 -2.67 2.94 -15.54
CA GLN A 42 -2.66 3.68 -16.80
C GLN A 42 -1.41 4.57 -16.91
N ASN A 43 -1.13 5.36 -15.87
CA ASN A 43 0.03 6.27 -15.87
C ASN A 43 1.37 5.51 -15.92
N MET A 44 1.39 4.29 -15.41
CA MET A 44 2.59 3.43 -15.37
C MET A 44 2.70 2.46 -16.55
N GLY A 45 1.69 2.39 -17.43
CA GLY A 45 1.60 1.36 -18.47
C GLY A 45 1.56 -0.04 -17.91
N ALA A 46 0.94 -0.24 -16.74
CA ALA A 46 0.92 -1.49 -15.97
C ALA A 46 -0.38 -2.28 -16.18
N GLU A 47 -0.34 -3.57 -15.84
CA GLU A 47 -1.53 -4.42 -15.74
C GLU A 47 -2.08 -4.40 -14.31
N VAL A 48 -3.40 -4.51 -14.16
CA VAL A 48 -4.07 -4.62 -12.86
C VAL A 48 -4.40 -6.08 -12.55
N VAL A 49 -4.11 -6.51 -11.33
CA VAL A 49 -4.56 -7.79 -10.79
C VAL A 49 -5.48 -7.53 -9.61
N LEU A 50 -6.75 -7.90 -9.76
CA LEU A 50 -7.74 -7.89 -8.68
C LEU A 50 -7.68 -9.24 -7.97
N LEU A 51 -7.18 -9.27 -6.74
CA LEU A 51 -7.01 -10.48 -5.95
C LEU A 51 -8.07 -10.57 -4.86
N HIS A 52 -8.95 -11.58 -4.94
CA HIS A 52 -9.81 -11.94 -3.82
C HIS A 52 -9.28 -13.18 -3.13
N VAL A 53 -9.21 -13.13 -1.80
CA VAL A 53 -8.81 -14.27 -0.97
C VAL A 53 -10.01 -14.72 -0.15
N TYR A 54 -10.32 -16.00 -0.22
CA TYR A 54 -11.37 -16.62 0.57
C TYR A 54 -10.80 -17.69 1.50
N PHE A 55 -11.49 -17.92 2.58
CA PHE A 55 -11.09 -18.93 3.57
C PHE A 55 -12.15 -20.02 3.63
N THR A 56 -11.70 -21.27 3.49
CA THR A 56 -12.55 -22.44 3.74
C THR A 56 -12.28 -22.94 5.16
N PRO A 57 -13.25 -22.87 6.07
CA PRO A 57 -13.04 -23.31 7.44
C PRO A 57 -12.76 -24.82 7.48
N ILE A 58 -11.66 -25.19 8.13
CA ILE A 58 -11.31 -26.59 8.42
C ILE A 58 -11.94 -26.93 9.77
N TYR A 59 -12.92 -27.83 9.78
CA TYR A 59 -13.48 -28.35 11.02
C TYR A 59 -12.60 -29.49 11.52
N THR A 60 -11.96 -29.32 12.67
CA THR A 60 -11.31 -30.41 13.40
C THR A 60 -12.31 -31.01 14.38
N THR A 61 -12.69 -32.27 14.19
CA THR A 61 -13.43 -33.04 15.19
C THR A 61 -12.46 -33.83 16.03
N SER A 62 -12.39 -33.54 17.33
CA SER A 62 -11.70 -34.40 18.29
C SER A 62 -12.64 -35.52 18.73
N LEU A 63 -12.27 -36.77 18.46
CA LEU A 63 -12.95 -37.92 19.01
C LEU A 63 -12.55 -38.11 20.48
N PRO A 64 -13.43 -38.73 21.33
CA PRO A 64 -13.19 -38.91 22.77
C PRO A 64 -11.91 -39.71 23.14
N TYR A 65 -11.24 -40.34 22.18
CA TYR A 65 -10.03 -41.13 22.35
C TYR A 65 -8.75 -40.50 21.81
N GLY A 66 -8.73 -39.20 21.60
CA GLY A 66 -7.46 -38.48 21.35
C GLY A 66 -6.92 -38.55 19.91
N ASP A 67 -7.54 -39.25 19.00
CA ASP A 67 -7.17 -39.19 17.59
C ASP A 67 -7.76 -37.96 16.92
N VAL A 68 -6.89 -37.08 16.41
CA VAL A 68 -7.30 -35.89 15.65
C VAL A 68 -7.41 -36.28 14.18
N PHE A 69 -8.61 -36.42 13.68
CA PHE A 69 -8.86 -36.55 12.24
C PHE A 69 -9.10 -35.19 11.62
N ASN A 70 -8.20 -34.74 10.75
CA ASN A 70 -8.44 -33.60 9.87
C ASN A 70 -9.33 -34.06 8.71
N TYR A 71 -10.63 -33.84 8.82
CA TYR A 71 -11.52 -33.97 7.67
C TYR A 71 -11.44 -32.69 6.84
N GLN A 72 -10.75 -32.75 5.73
CA GLN A 72 -10.93 -31.76 4.68
C GLN A 72 -12.26 -32.10 3.99
N LEU A 73 -13.32 -31.42 4.40
CA LEU A 73 -14.67 -31.62 3.87
C LEU A 73 -14.79 -31.03 2.46
N THR A 74 -14.06 -31.60 1.50
CA THR A 74 -14.13 -31.18 0.10
C THR A 74 -15.48 -31.52 -0.56
N ASP A 75 -16.27 -32.38 0.08
CA ASP A 75 -17.60 -32.80 -0.40
C ASP A 75 -18.78 -32.21 0.41
N ASP A 76 -18.50 -31.35 1.38
CA ASP A 76 -19.55 -30.73 2.17
C ASP A 76 -20.30 -29.68 1.31
N GLU A 77 -21.62 -29.75 1.39
CA GLU A 77 -22.52 -28.79 0.74
C GLU A 77 -22.23 -27.35 1.16
N ASN A 78 -21.72 -27.12 2.37
CA ASN A 78 -21.29 -25.83 2.88
C ASN A 78 -20.09 -25.28 2.12
N VAL A 79 -19.08 -26.12 1.81
CA VAL A 79 -17.90 -25.71 1.03
C VAL A 79 -18.31 -25.37 -0.40
N LYS A 80 -19.18 -26.18 -1.00
CA LYS A 80 -19.72 -25.89 -2.35
C LYS A 80 -20.48 -24.58 -2.38
N ASN A 81 -21.30 -24.31 -1.36
CA ASN A 81 -22.04 -23.06 -1.24
C ASN A 81 -21.11 -21.85 -1.06
N ILE A 82 -20.04 -21.97 -0.25
CA ILE A 82 -19.03 -20.92 -0.10
C ILE A 82 -18.37 -20.63 -1.44
N LEU A 83 -17.90 -21.65 -2.15
CA LEU A 83 -17.24 -21.51 -3.45
C LEU A 83 -18.17 -20.88 -4.49
N GLN A 84 -19.42 -21.32 -4.56
CA GLN A 84 -20.41 -20.74 -5.47
C GLN A 84 -20.63 -19.26 -5.18
N LYS A 85 -20.78 -18.89 -3.90
CA LYS A 85 -20.93 -17.49 -3.50
C LYS A 85 -19.71 -16.66 -3.86
N VAL A 86 -18.51 -17.14 -3.55
CA VAL A 86 -17.26 -16.42 -3.84
C VAL A 86 -17.08 -16.22 -5.35
N HIS A 87 -17.39 -17.23 -6.17
CA HIS A 87 -17.38 -17.11 -7.63
C HIS A 87 -18.43 -16.11 -8.14
N ALA A 88 -19.65 -16.12 -7.57
CA ALA A 88 -20.69 -15.17 -7.92
C ALA A 88 -20.30 -13.72 -7.56
N ASP A 89 -19.71 -13.52 -6.38
CA ASP A 89 -19.21 -12.22 -5.93
C ASP A 89 -18.07 -11.71 -6.83
N LEU A 90 -17.14 -12.60 -7.23
CA LEU A 90 -16.05 -12.24 -8.14
C LEU A 90 -16.56 -11.88 -9.54
N ASN A 91 -17.54 -12.62 -10.06
CA ASN A 91 -18.18 -12.29 -11.34
C ASN A 91 -18.89 -10.94 -11.27
N THR A 92 -19.62 -10.68 -10.18
CA THR A 92 -20.27 -9.39 -9.93
C THR A 92 -19.26 -8.25 -9.89
N LEU A 93 -18.10 -8.45 -9.26
CA LEU A 93 -17.01 -7.46 -9.25
C LEU A 93 -16.47 -7.25 -10.67
N SER A 94 -16.22 -8.33 -11.40
CA SER A 94 -15.73 -8.27 -12.79
C SER A 94 -16.68 -7.48 -13.69
N ASP A 95 -17.99 -7.73 -13.57
CA ASP A 95 -19.01 -7.01 -14.32
C ASP A 95 -19.08 -5.53 -13.94
N LYS A 96 -18.98 -5.19 -12.65
CA LYS A 96 -18.91 -3.80 -12.17
C LYS A 96 -17.69 -3.08 -12.73
N VAL A 97 -16.52 -3.72 -12.65
CA VAL A 97 -15.27 -3.13 -13.19
C VAL A 97 -15.39 -2.95 -14.71
N LYS A 98 -15.90 -3.95 -15.43
CA LYS A 98 -16.12 -3.86 -16.87
C LYS A 98 -17.08 -2.73 -17.25
N ALA A 99 -18.17 -2.55 -16.49
CA ALA A 99 -19.10 -1.45 -16.69
C ALA A 99 -18.42 -0.09 -16.49
N LYS A 100 -17.60 0.05 -15.44
CA LYS A 100 -16.82 1.28 -15.15
C LYS A 100 -15.76 1.58 -16.22
N VAL A 101 -15.11 0.57 -16.78
CA VAL A 101 -14.19 0.72 -17.91
C VAL A 101 -14.95 1.13 -19.17
N THR A 102 -16.10 0.50 -19.43
CA THR A 102 -16.93 0.82 -20.61
C THR A 102 -17.53 2.23 -20.55
N SER A 103 -17.91 2.70 -19.37
CA SER A 103 -18.41 4.06 -19.16
C SER A 103 -17.32 5.14 -19.18
N GLY A 104 -16.04 4.75 -19.17
CA GLY A 104 -14.90 5.67 -19.05
C GLY A 104 -14.64 6.17 -17.63
N GLU A 105 -15.33 5.64 -16.62
CA GLU A 105 -15.06 5.96 -15.21
C GLU A 105 -13.71 5.37 -14.75
N PHE A 106 -13.38 4.16 -15.22
CA PHE A 106 -12.04 3.58 -15.07
C PHE A 106 -11.30 3.60 -16.40
N PRO A 107 -9.97 3.85 -16.37
CA PRO A 107 -9.15 3.75 -17.57
C PRO A 107 -9.19 2.35 -18.19
N ASN A 108 -9.07 2.26 -19.50
CA ASN A 108 -8.97 1.00 -20.22
C ASN A 108 -7.54 0.44 -20.11
N VAL A 109 -7.26 -0.26 -19.03
CA VAL A 109 -6.01 -1.00 -18.79
C VAL A 109 -6.29 -2.50 -18.78
N LYS A 110 -5.28 -3.30 -19.13
CA LYS A 110 -5.39 -4.75 -19.04
C LYS A 110 -5.54 -5.15 -17.55
N TYR A 111 -6.55 -5.95 -17.24
CA TYR A 111 -6.76 -6.47 -15.89
C TYR A 111 -7.22 -7.92 -15.88
N ASN A 112 -6.99 -8.59 -14.76
CA ASN A 112 -7.52 -9.92 -14.49
C ASN A 112 -7.98 -10.03 -13.03
N CYS A 113 -8.97 -10.90 -12.80
CA CYS A 113 -9.45 -11.26 -11.48
C CYS A 113 -8.87 -12.61 -11.08
N VAL A 114 -8.33 -12.69 -9.88
CA VAL A 114 -7.68 -13.89 -9.34
C VAL A 114 -8.34 -14.25 -8.02
N LEU A 115 -8.63 -15.53 -7.86
CA LEU A 115 -9.15 -16.12 -6.63
C LEU A 115 -8.07 -16.98 -5.99
N ARG A 116 -7.86 -16.82 -4.69
CA ARG A 116 -6.94 -17.63 -3.89
C ARG A 116 -7.64 -18.11 -2.62
N GLU A 117 -7.32 -19.32 -2.22
CA GLU A 117 -7.75 -19.86 -0.94
C GLU A 117 -6.65 -19.69 0.09
N GLY A 118 -7.01 -19.22 1.30
CA GLY A 118 -6.05 -19.09 2.40
C GLY A 118 -6.33 -17.90 3.32
N ILE A 119 -5.31 -17.54 4.08
CA ILE A 119 -5.32 -16.38 4.97
C ILE A 119 -5.05 -15.12 4.12
N PRO A 120 -5.93 -14.10 4.16
CA PRO A 120 -5.85 -12.97 3.24
C PRO A 120 -4.48 -12.29 3.18
N GLU A 121 -3.91 -11.91 4.32
CA GLU A 121 -2.62 -11.24 4.39
C GLU A 121 -1.48 -12.11 3.83
N GLU A 122 -1.48 -13.40 4.13
CA GLU A 122 -0.46 -14.34 3.65
C GLU A 122 -0.53 -14.51 2.12
N GLU A 123 -1.74 -14.66 1.58
CA GLU A 123 -1.94 -14.81 0.14
C GLU A 123 -1.61 -13.54 -0.64
N ILE A 124 -1.96 -12.36 -0.10
CA ILE A 124 -1.59 -11.09 -0.71
C ILE A 124 -0.06 -10.94 -0.76
N LEU A 125 0.64 -11.21 0.35
CA LEU A 125 2.09 -11.14 0.43
C LEU A 125 2.75 -12.17 -0.49
N ARG A 126 2.23 -13.41 -0.51
CA ARG A 126 2.74 -14.47 -1.39
C ARG A 126 2.55 -14.10 -2.85
N TYR A 127 1.36 -13.67 -3.23
CA TYR A 127 1.05 -13.29 -4.61
C TYR A 127 1.89 -12.10 -5.07
N SER A 128 2.04 -11.07 -4.23
CA SER A 128 2.86 -9.90 -4.55
C SER A 128 4.32 -10.27 -4.87
N LYS A 129 4.87 -11.26 -4.14
CA LYS A 129 6.22 -11.77 -4.34
C LYS A 129 6.34 -12.67 -5.57
N GLU A 130 5.43 -13.64 -5.75
CA GLU A 130 5.43 -14.61 -6.86
C GLU A 130 5.34 -13.88 -8.21
N TYR A 131 4.46 -12.91 -8.31
CA TYR A 131 4.20 -12.16 -9.54
C TYR A 131 4.98 -10.85 -9.62
N ARG A 132 5.90 -10.62 -8.68
CA ARG A 132 6.75 -9.42 -8.61
C ARG A 132 5.93 -8.15 -8.83
N SER A 133 4.86 -7.98 -8.07
CA SER A 133 4.02 -6.79 -8.15
C SER A 133 4.85 -5.54 -7.90
N ARG A 134 4.60 -4.49 -8.68
CA ARG A 134 5.30 -3.21 -8.53
C ARG A 134 4.84 -2.48 -7.27
N ILE A 135 3.57 -2.60 -6.96
CA ILE A 135 2.89 -1.97 -5.82
C ILE A 135 1.66 -2.78 -5.45
N VAL A 136 1.29 -2.74 -4.19
CA VAL A 136 -0.02 -3.18 -3.70
C VAL A 136 -0.85 -1.93 -3.40
N ILE A 137 -2.05 -1.82 -3.97
CA ILE A 137 -2.99 -0.73 -3.67
C ILE A 137 -4.22 -1.33 -3.03
N MET A 138 -4.52 -0.93 -1.80
CA MET A 138 -5.63 -1.53 -1.05
C MET A 138 -6.38 -0.51 -0.21
N GLY A 139 -7.63 -0.81 0.13
CA GLY A 139 -8.40 0.02 1.04
C GLY A 139 -7.82 -0.03 2.45
N THR A 140 -7.97 1.04 3.21
CA THR A 140 -7.53 1.05 4.61
C THR A 140 -8.33 0.09 5.48
N ARG A 141 -9.58 -0.23 5.12
CA ARG A 141 -10.49 -1.13 5.86
C ARG A 141 -11.12 -2.17 4.96
N GLY A 142 -11.72 -3.17 5.57
CA GLY A 142 -12.51 -4.18 4.89
C GLY A 142 -13.99 -4.17 5.31
N LYS A 143 -14.78 -5.09 4.76
CA LYS A 143 -16.23 -5.15 4.88
C LYS A 143 -16.77 -5.32 6.32
N ASN A 144 -15.98 -5.90 7.22
CA ASN A 144 -16.44 -6.31 8.55
C ASN A 144 -15.83 -5.51 9.71
N GLN A 145 -15.27 -4.33 9.46
CA GLN A 145 -14.54 -3.58 10.48
C GLN A 145 -15.39 -2.50 11.14
N LYS A 146 -15.16 -2.32 12.45
CA LYS A 146 -15.82 -1.28 13.25
C LYS A 146 -15.25 0.11 12.89
N ASP A 147 -16.09 1.13 12.95
CA ASP A 147 -15.72 2.52 12.61
C ASP A 147 -14.58 3.13 13.45
N ILE A 148 -14.14 2.43 14.48
CA ILE A 148 -13.11 2.90 15.42
C ILE A 148 -11.70 2.63 14.86
N ASP A 149 -11.51 1.57 14.07
CA ASP A 149 -10.21 1.21 13.55
C ASP A 149 -9.92 1.96 12.24
N LEU A 150 -8.77 2.59 12.17
CA LEU A 150 -8.35 3.38 11.01
C LEU A 150 -7.84 2.53 9.87
N ILE A 151 -7.17 1.44 10.22
CA ILE A 151 -6.68 0.43 9.29
C ILE A 151 -7.12 -0.93 9.78
N GLY A 152 -7.57 -1.74 8.84
CA GLY A 152 -7.92 -3.12 9.07
C GLY A 152 -6.71 -4.00 9.34
N SER A 153 -6.95 -5.11 10.09
CA SER A 153 -5.90 -6.06 10.43
C SER A 153 -5.15 -6.57 9.20
N VAL A 154 -5.84 -6.95 8.14
CA VAL A 154 -5.23 -7.40 6.87
C VAL A 154 -4.36 -6.32 6.26
N THR A 155 -4.84 -5.08 6.19
CA THR A 155 -4.08 -3.97 5.62
C THR A 155 -2.86 -3.64 6.46
N ALA A 156 -3.00 -3.62 7.79
CA ALA A 156 -1.88 -3.39 8.70
C ALA A 156 -0.80 -4.46 8.56
N GLU A 157 -1.19 -5.73 8.52
CA GLU A 157 -0.29 -6.87 8.36
C GLU A 157 0.43 -6.86 7.00
N VAL A 158 -0.29 -6.55 5.92
CA VAL A 158 0.30 -6.41 4.58
C VAL A 158 1.29 -5.27 4.54
N ILE A 159 0.97 -4.11 5.11
CA ILE A 159 1.89 -2.98 5.21
C ILE A 159 3.14 -3.40 5.99
N GLU A 160 3.01 -4.03 7.15
CA GLU A 160 4.14 -4.39 8.01
C GLU A 160 5.10 -5.40 7.35
N ARG A 161 4.59 -6.33 6.55
CA ARG A 161 5.35 -7.48 6.04
C ARG A 161 5.67 -7.43 4.55
N SER A 162 5.11 -6.47 3.82
CA SER A 162 5.34 -6.34 2.38
C SER A 162 6.79 -6.01 2.05
N ARG A 163 7.26 -6.56 0.93
CA ARG A 163 8.56 -6.24 0.33
C ARG A 163 8.43 -5.31 -0.88
N VAL A 164 7.20 -4.97 -1.22
CA VAL A 164 6.88 -3.99 -2.28
C VAL A 164 6.10 -2.84 -1.66
N PRO A 165 6.12 -1.65 -2.27
CA PRO A 165 5.33 -0.53 -1.78
C PRO A 165 3.86 -0.89 -1.60
N VAL A 166 3.24 -0.40 -0.52
CA VAL A 166 1.81 -0.56 -0.26
C VAL A 166 1.17 0.82 -0.16
N LEU A 167 0.18 1.10 -0.99
CA LEU A 167 -0.62 2.31 -0.94
C LEU A 167 -2.00 1.99 -0.34
N ALA A 168 -2.25 2.50 0.86
CA ALA A 168 -3.53 2.33 1.55
C ALA A 168 -4.44 3.54 1.29
N ILE A 169 -5.62 3.30 0.74
CA ILE A 169 -6.57 4.33 0.31
C ILE A 169 -7.77 4.39 1.26
N PRO A 170 -7.98 5.48 2.01
CA PRO A 170 -9.20 5.73 2.76
C PRO A 170 -10.41 5.89 1.84
N GLU A 171 -11.60 5.46 2.30
CA GLU A 171 -12.84 5.59 1.53
C GLU A 171 -13.17 7.04 1.16
N ASN A 172 -12.94 7.95 2.10
CA ASN A 172 -13.24 9.37 1.97
C ASN A 172 -12.09 10.19 1.38
N THR A 173 -11.13 9.56 0.70
CA THR A 173 -10.05 10.26 -0.01
C THR A 173 -10.67 11.25 -1.02
N PRO A 174 -10.29 12.54 -0.98
CA PRO A 174 -10.95 13.57 -1.77
C PRO A 174 -10.62 13.49 -3.27
N PHE A 175 -9.47 12.91 -3.63
CA PHE A 175 -9.02 12.76 -5.00
C PHE A 175 -9.26 11.34 -5.52
N LYS A 176 -9.39 11.22 -6.85
CA LYS A 176 -9.69 9.95 -7.53
C LYS A 176 -8.45 9.23 -8.03
N GLN A 177 -7.36 9.94 -8.19
CA GLN A 177 -6.11 9.44 -8.75
C GLN A 177 -4.89 10.08 -8.11
N LEU A 178 -3.77 9.36 -8.11
CA LEU A 178 -2.53 9.82 -7.51
C LEU A 178 -1.98 11.11 -8.15
N ALA A 179 -2.30 11.36 -9.42
CA ALA A 179 -1.89 12.58 -10.13
C ALA A 179 -2.49 13.87 -9.54
N GLU A 180 -3.54 13.77 -8.75
CA GLU A 180 -4.16 14.90 -8.04
C GLU A 180 -3.42 15.25 -6.75
N ALA A 181 -2.70 14.28 -6.16
CA ALA A 181 -1.86 14.52 -5.00
C ALA A 181 -0.64 15.37 -5.41
N LYS A 182 -0.40 16.44 -4.66
CA LYS A 182 0.68 17.40 -4.96
C LYS A 182 1.79 17.38 -3.91
N ARG A 183 1.49 17.00 -2.69
CA ARG A 183 2.41 17.09 -1.56
C ARG A 183 2.49 15.77 -0.81
N ILE A 184 3.70 15.22 -0.78
CA ILE A 184 4.01 13.95 -0.12
C ILE A 184 4.89 14.23 1.08
N ALA A 185 4.52 13.75 2.26
CA ALA A 185 5.39 13.76 3.42
C ALA A 185 6.10 12.41 3.54
N PHE A 186 7.41 12.42 3.66
CA PHE A 186 8.22 11.24 3.92
C PHE A 186 8.84 11.33 5.31
N ILE A 187 8.41 10.44 6.20
CA ILE A 187 8.91 10.41 7.58
C ILE A 187 10.24 9.66 7.63
N THR A 188 11.30 10.34 8.07
CA THR A 188 12.67 9.84 8.04
C THR A 188 13.42 10.06 9.35
N ASN A 189 14.35 9.15 9.68
CA ASN A 189 15.39 9.36 10.68
C ASN A 189 16.76 9.63 10.04
N PHE A 190 16.79 9.83 8.73
CA PHE A 190 18.00 10.03 7.95
C PHE A 190 18.98 8.86 8.07
N ASP A 191 18.49 7.64 8.14
CA ASP A 191 19.32 6.44 8.05
C ASP A 191 19.41 5.92 6.60
N GLN A 192 20.34 4.99 6.38
CA GLN A 192 20.55 4.43 5.04
C GLN A 192 19.33 3.73 4.45
N ARG A 193 18.50 3.11 5.29
CA ARG A 193 17.29 2.42 4.84
C ARG A 193 16.25 3.41 4.34
N ASP A 194 16.13 4.55 5.04
CA ASP A 194 15.24 5.63 4.61
C ASP A 194 15.66 6.20 3.25
N LEU A 195 16.97 6.35 2.99
CA LEU A 195 17.46 6.80 1.69
C LEU A 195 17.10 5.83 0.57
N ILE A 196 17.31 4.53 0.78
CA ILE A 196 16.94 3.49 -0.19
C ILE A 196 15.41 3.48 -0.45
N ALA A 197 14.61 3.61 0.60
CA ALA A 197 13.16 3.68 0.49
C ALA A 197 12.71 4.96 -0.24
N PHE A 198 13.37 6.09 0.01
CA PHE A 198 13.11 7.33 -0.71
C PHE A 198 13.40 7.20 -2.20
N ASP A 199 14.56 6.62 -2.58
CA ASP A 199 14.90 6.36 -3.98
C ASP A 199 13.85 5.47 -4.65
N SER A 200 13.36 4.44 -3.94
CA SER A 200 12.31 3.55 -4.42
C SER A 200 10.98 4.28 -4.60
N LEU A 201 10.63 5.19 -3.67
CA LEU A 201 9.43 6.04 -3.77
C LEU A 201 9.50 6.93 -5.01
N ILE A 202 10.60 7.67 -5.18
CA ILE A 202 10.76 8.58 -6.31
C ILE A 202 10.71 7.81 -7.63
N ALA A 203 11.36 6.64 -7.71
CA ALA A 203 11.31 5.78 -8.89
C ALA A 203 9.87 5.29 -9.19
N ALA A 204 9.11 4.90 -8.16
CA ALA A 204 7.73 4.47 -8.31
C ALA A 204 6.78 5.60 -8.75
N LEU A 205 7.06 6.82 -8.32
CA LEU A 205 6.22 8.01 -8.56
C LEU A 205 6.71 8.90 -9.70
N LYS A 206 7.77 8.52 -10.41
CA LYS A 206 8.39 9.30 -11.48
C LYS A 206 7.43 9.91 -12.51
N PRO A 207 6.32 9.26 -12.92
CA PRO A 207 5.38 9.86 -13.86
C PRO A 207 4.49 10.96 -13.29
N PHE A 208 4.53 11.17 -11.97
CA PHE A 208 3.66 12.13 -11.28
C PHE A 208 4.44 13.38 -10.89
N HIS A 209 3.74 14.52 -10.84
CA HIS A 209 4.32 15.80 -10.42
C HIS A 209 3.90 16.12 -8.99
N PHE A 210 4.85 16.10 -8.06
CA PHE A 210 4.62 16.35 -6.64
C PHE A 210 5.85 17.00 -6.00
N SER A 211 5.64 17.64 -4.86
CA SER A 211 6.73 18.05 -3.96
C SER A 211 6.81 17.08 -2.78
N VAL A 212 7.99 16.97 -2.17
CA VAL A 212 8.21 16.10 -1.01
C VAL A 212 8.65 16.90 0.19
N SER A 213 7.98 16.68 1.32
CA SER A 213 8.45 17.14 2.63
C SER A 213 9.13 15.99 3.36
N LEU A 214 10.44 16.07 3.53
CA LEU A 214 11.19 15.15 4.39
C LEU A 214 11.02 15.58 5.84
N ILE A 215 10.31 14.79 6.62
CA ILE A 215 9.99 15.09 8.01
C ILE A 215 10.86 14.23 8.92
N HIS A 216 11.75 14.88 9.66
CA HIS A 216 12.50 14.24 10.73
C HIS A 216 11.77 14.42 12.06
N LEU A 217 11.55 13.30 12.74
CA LEU A 217 10.97 13.30 14.09
C LEU A 217 12.10 13.34 15.11
N SER A 218 12.15 14.38 15.94
CA SER A 218 13.18 14.53 16.96
C SER A 218 12.60 14.82 18.34
N ASP A 219 13.19 14.19 19.36
CA ASP A 219 12.87 14.48 20.76
C ASP A 219 13.66 15.69 21.29
N VAL A 220 14.73 16.07 20.60
CA VAL A 220 15.66 17.12 21.02
C VAL A 220 16.15 17.92 19.82
N LYS A 221 16.36 19.21 19.96
CA LYS A 221 17.15 19.98 19.01
C LYS A 221 18.61 19.56 19.14
N ASP A 222 19.10 18.78 18.17
CA ASP A 222 20.45 18.23 18.18
C ASP A 222 21.25 18.73 16.97
N THR A 223 22.43 19.26 17.25
CA THR A 223 23.37 19.74 16.21
C THR A 223 23.75 18.61 15.22
N TRP A 224 23.77 17.36 15.64
CA TRP A 224 24.00 16.23 14.74
C TRP A 224 22.91 16.07 13.69
N ASN A 225 21.66 16.33 14.06
CA ASN A 225 20.55 16.30 13.12
C ASN A 225 20.66 17.40 12.07
N GLU A 226 21.15 18.58 12.44
CA GLU A 226 21.42 19.68 11.49
C GLU A 226 22.54 19.33 10.52
N ILE A 227 23.63 18.71 11.00
CA ILE A 227 24.75 18.28 10.17
C ILE A 227 24.30 17.20 9.17
N LYS A 228 23.56 16.17 9.65
CA LYS A 228 23.00 15.13 8.79
C LYS A 228 22.06 15.70 7.75
N LEU A 229 21.20 16.62 8.15
CA LEU A 229 20.27 17.30 7.27
C LEU A 229 20.99 18.08 6.17
N GLY A 230 22.09 18.77 6.51
CA GLY A 230 22.93 19.47 5.53
C GLY A 230 23.50 18.53 4.46
N GLY A 231 24.06 17.39 4.90
CA GLY A 231 24.59 16.38 3.97
C GLY A 231 23.53 15.74 3.09
N ILE A 232 22.36 15.49 3.63
CA ILE A 232 21.22 14.91 2.89
C ILE A 232 20.67 15.92 1.87
N LYS A 233 20.57 17.19 2.22
CA LYS A 233 20.20 18.25 1.28
C LYS A 233 21.12 18.29 0.08
N GLU A 234 22.43 18.26 0.32
CA GLU A 234 23.43 18.27 -0.76
C GLU A 234 23.31 17.01 -1.64
N TYR A 235 23.12 15.82 -1.02
CA TYR A 235 22.94 14.57 -1.74
C TYR A 235 21.69 14.63 -2.64
N PHE A 236 20.54 15.01 -2.11
CA PHE A 236 19.30 15.03 -2.88
C PHE A 236 19.26 16.12 -3.94
N GLN A 237 19.86 17.28 -3.71
CA GLN A 237 20.01 18.33 -4.73
C GLN A 237 20.79 17.83 -5.95
N LYS A 238 21.81 16.99 -5.73
CA LYS A 238 22.58 16.37 -6.82
C LYS A 238 21.84 15.24 -7.50
N GLN A 239 21.13 14.41 -6.73
CA GLN A 239 20.45 13.21 -7.23
C GLN A 239 19.12 13.53 -7.90
N TYR A 240 18.38 14.51 -7.40
CA TYR A 240 17.04 14.89 -7.84
C TYR A 240 16.94 16.41 -8.06
N PRO A 241 17.64 16.97 -9.06
CA PRO A 241 17.71 18.42 -9.27
C PRO A 241 16.36 19.06 -9.62
N ASP A 242 15.44 18.28 -10.21
CA ASP A 242 14.12 18.76 -10.66
C ASP A 242 13.01 18.49 -9.63
N LEU A 243 13.33 17.85 -8.50
CA LEU A 243 12.36 17.54 -7.45
C LEU A 243 12.36 18.61 -6.37
N GLU A 244 11.19 19.19 -6.12
CA GLU A 244 11.01 20.13 -5.01
C GLU A 244 10.97 19.37 -3.69
N ILE A 245 12.01 19.53 -2.86
CA ILE A 245 12.14 18.84 -1.56
C ILE A 245 12.22 19.88 -0.44
N HIS A 246 11.26 19.83 0.48
CA HIS A 246 11.25 20.56 1.74
C HIS A 246 11.83 19.69 2.85
N TYR A 247 12.42 20.33 3.88
CA TYR A 247 13.09 19.62 4.97
C TYR A 247 12.64 20.22 6.28
N ASP A 248 11.94 19.42 7.08
CA ASP A 248 11.34 19.86 8.31
C ASP A 248 11.66 18.93 9.49
N VAL A 249 11.78 19.52 10.66
CA VAL A 249 11.92 18.81 11.92
C VAL A 249 10.64 19.00 12.73
N VAL A 250 9.99 17.91 13.07
CA VAL A 250 8.78 17.88 13.89
C VAL A 250 9.14 17.34 15.27
N MET A 251 8.81 18.10 16.32
CA MET A 251 9.09 17.68 17.70
C MET A 251 8.18 16.52 18.11
N ASN A 252 8.76 15.55 18.82
CA ASN A 252 8.12 14.26 19.14
C ASN A 252 7.35 14.26 20.47
N ASP A 253 7.38 15.37 21.24
CA ASP A 253 6.74 15.47 22.57
C ASP A 253 5.23 15.13 22.53
N ASP A 254 4.54 15.59 21.49
CA ASP A 254 3.18 15.18 21.12
C ASP A 254 3.15 14.87 19.63
N PHE A 255 3.83 13.78 19.26
CA PHE A 255 4.07 13.37 17.89
C PHE A 255 2.83 13.46 16.99
N LEU A 256 1.71 13.04 17.52
CA LEU A 256 0.49 12.87 16.72
C LEU A 256 -0.19 14.20 16.46
N ASN A 257 -0.28 15.07 17.45
CA ASN A 257 -0.78 16.44 17.26
C ASN A 257 0.19 17.27 16.43
N SER A 258 1.48 17.11 16.64
CA SER A 258 2.50 17.80 15.84
C SER A 258 2.45 17.39 14.37
N LEU A 259 2.30 16.09 14.10
CA LEU A 259 2.16 15.58 12.73
C LEU A 259 0.82 15.99 12.10
N ASP A 260 -0.31 15.90 12.84
CA ASP A 260 -1.63 16.34 12.33
C ASP A 260 -1.62 17.84 11.99
N ASN A 261 -1.02 18.66 12.85
CA ASN A 261 -0.86 20.09 12.58
C ASN A 261 0.03 20.34 11.35
N TYR A 262 1.13 19.60 11.22
CA TYR A 262 2.01 19.70 10.06
C TYR A 262 1.27 19.37 8.77
N ILE A 263 0.54 18.23 8.75
CA ILE A 263 -0.26 17.79 7.62
C ILE A 263 -1.25 18.85 7.18
N LYS A 264 -1.99 19.44 8.13
CA LYS A 264 -2.99 20.46 7.85
C LYS A 264 -2.36 21.75 7.34
N THR A 265 -1.33 22.23 8.01
CA THR A 265 -0.66 23.50 7.69
C THR A 265 0.01 23.45 6.33
N ASN A 266 0.64 22.31 5.99
CA ASN A 266 1.37 22.14 4.74
C ASN A 266 0.54 21.47 3.65
N HIS A 267 -0.74 21.19 3.90
CA HIS A 267 -1.66 20.54 2.95
C HIS A 267 -1.07 19.24 2.38
N ILE A 268 -0.59 18.36 3.26
CA ILE A 268 -0.02 17.09 2.86
C ILE A 268 -1.13 16.14 2.37
N ASP A 269 -0.98 15.59 1.18
CA ASP A 269 -1.93 14.67 0.56
C ASP A 269 -1.62 13.21 0.90
N ILE A 270 -0.33 12.87 1.01
CA ILE A 270 0.15 11.50 1.23
C ILE A 270 1.23 11.50 2.30
N ILE A 271 1.12 10.58 3.25
CA ILE A 271 2.20 10.29 4.20
C ILE A 271 2.87 8.99 3.79
N THR A 272 4.19 9.02 3.73
CA THR A 272 5.01 7.84 3.46
C THR A 272 5.97 7.56 4.61
N LEU A 273 6.17 6.29 4.89
CA LEU A 273 7.07 5.83 5.94
C LEU A 273 7.64 4.45 5.62
N THR A 274 8.72 4.10 6.29
CA THR A 274 9.33 2.77 6.20
C THR A 274 8.85 1.87 7.33
N THR A 275 8.57 0.58 7.07
CA THR A 275 7.97 -0.35 8.05
C THR A 275 8.86 -0.71 9.21
N TYR A 276 10.17 -0.65 9.09
CA TYR A 276 11.00 -0.94 10.25
C TYR A 276 10.80 0.07 11.40
N LYS A 277 10.07 1.16 11.18
CA LYS A 277 9.65 2.13 12.20
C LYS A 277 8.35 1.71 12.89
N ARG A 278 8.30 0.49 13.41
CA ARG A 278 7.10 -0.08 14.08
C ARG A 278 6.44 0.86 15.08
N ASN A 279 7.24 1.59 15.86
CA ASN A 279 6.71 2.53 16.85
C ASN A 279 5.96 3.71 16.21
N ILE A 280 6.44 4.21 15.08
CA ILE A 280 5.77 5.29 14.34
C ILE A 280 4.52 4.75 13.68
N PHE A 281 4.63 3.57 13.05
CA PHE A 281 3.51 2.90 12.42
C PHE A 281 2.38 2.63 13.43
N SER A 282 2.67 1.98 14.57
CA SER A 282 1.66 1.71 15.59
C SER A 282 1.02 2.97 16.19
N ARG A 283 1.78 4.07 16.29
CA ARG A 283 1.27 5.37 16.75
C ARG A 283 0.37 6.03 15.72
N LEU A 284 0.72 6.00 14.44
CA LEU A 284 -0.10 6.56 13.35
C LEU A 284 -1.44 5.86 13.19
N PHE A 285 -1.48 4.56 13.47
CA PHE A 285 -2.68 3.73 13.30
C PHE A 285 -3.46 3.50 14.60
N ASN A 286 -3.10 4.18 15.70
CA ASN A 286 -3.86 4.15 16.93
C ASN A 286 -5.21 4.90 16.75
N PRO A 287 -6.37 4.32 17.19
CA PRO A 287 -7.73 4.82 16.88
C PRO A 287 -8.02 6.28 17.24
N GLY A 288 -7.20 6.89 18.11
CA GLY A 288 -7.42 8.27 18.57
C GLY A 288 -7.13 9.37 17.55
N ILE A 289 -6.40 9.09 16.46
CA ILE A 289 -5.70 10.15 15.72
C ILE A 289 -6.06 10.27 14.25
N ALA A 290 -6.22 9.20 13.54
CA ALA A 290 -6.38 9.23 12.09
C ALA A 290 -7.83 9.49 11.62
N ARG A 291 -8.57 10.34 12.31
CA ARG A 291 -9.93 10.76 11.87
C ARG A 291 -9.94 11.68 10.64
N LYS A 292 -8.80 12.04 10.06
CA LYS A 292 -8.71 12.97 8.92
C LYS A 292 -7.83 12.44 7.80
N THR A 293 -8.45 12.22 6.71
CA THR A 293 -8.09 12.25 5.29
C THR A 293 -6.59 12.31 4.95
N VAL A 294 -5.88 11.20 5.06
CA VAL A 294 -4.55 11.07 4.46
C VAL A 294 -4.39 9.67 3.88
N SER A 295 -3.97 9.58 2.63
CA SER A 295 -3.56 8.30 2.03
C SER A 295 -2.18 7.91 2.56
N TYR A 296 -2.03 6.67 3.02
CA TYR A 296 -0.77 6.18 3.57
C TYR A 296 -0.07 5.29 2.54
N THR A 297 1.19 5.61 2.27
CA THR A 297 2.06 4.78 1.44
C THR A 297 3.17 4.20 2.30
N HIS A 298 3.37 2.90 2.18
CA HIS A 298 4.45 2.16 2.79
C HIS A 298 5.46 1.74 1.71
N LEU A 299 6.74 1.87 2.04
CA LEU A 299 7.87 1.50 1.20
C LEU A 299 8.77 0.47 1.89
#